data_f18b06b6b46e0519c0e00f8b4ca893da
#
_entry.id   f18b06b6b46e0519c0e00f8b4ca893da
#
_cell.length_a   1.000
_cell.length_b   1.000
_cell.length_c   1.000
_cell.angle_alpha   90.00
_cell.angle_beta   90.00
_cell.angle_gamma   90.00
#
_symmetry.space_group_name_H-M   'P 1'
#
loop_
_entity.id
_entity.type
_entity.pdbx_description
1 polymer ?
#
loop_
_entity_poly.entity_id
_entity_poly.type
_entity_poly.pdbx_seq_one_letter_code
_entity_poly.pdbx_strand_id
1 'polypeptide(L)'
;PTQWYNIQAEMPNKPLPPLNPQTHKPMTAEDLSHVFNLECAKQELDTEHAWIDIPEDVQEKYTYYRSTPLVRAYGLEEALGTTAHIYFKNESVNPLGSHKINSALPQCYYCKQEGDTNVTTETGAGQWGAALSYAAKLYGLEAAVYQVKITMRQKPYRSSIMRTFGATVEGSPSMSTRAGKNIITRDPNHPGSLGTAISEAVELATTTPGCKYTLGSVLNHVALHQTIIGLEAEKQMQMAGEYPDQVIACFGGGSNFGGLAFPFMRHNLSGEKNTEFIAAEPESCPK
;
A
#
# COMPACT_ATOMS: atom_id res chain seq x y z
N PRO A 1 0.18 17.63 4.15
CA PRO A 1 0.33 17.02 5.48
C PRO A 1 1.79 16.74 5.81
N THR A 2 2.18 16.94 7.07
CA THR A 2 3.52 16.63 7.61
C THR A 2 3.49 15.39 8.50
N GLN A 3 2.30 14.85 8.75
CA GLN A 3 2.06 13.66 9.55
C GLN A 3 1.08 12.74 8.85
N TRP A 4 1.19 11.43 9.09
CA TRP A 4 0.16 10.44 8.80
C TRP A 4 -0.75 10.27 10.01
N TYR A 5 -1.97 9.82 9.76
CA TYR A 5 -2.94 9.53 10.81
C TYR A 5 -3.04 8.01 11.06
N ASN A 6 -2.78 7.61 12.29
CA ASN A 6 -2.87 6.23 12.75
C ASN A 6 -4.18 5.98 13.51
N ILE A 7 -5.16 5.43 12.84
CA ILE A 7 -6.47 5.14 13.43
C ILE A 7 -6.39 4.14 14.59
N GLN A 8 -5.38 3.24 14.62
CA GLN A 8 -5.25 2.23 15.67
C GLN A 8 -5.18 2.84 17.06
N ALA A 9 -4.56 4.02 17.19
CA ALA A 9 -4.43 4.72 18.47
C ALA A 9 -5.76 5.25 19.02
N GLU A 10 -6.75 5.47 18.16
CA GLU A 10 -8.06 6.01 18.55
C GLU A 10 -9.19 4.99 18.51
N MET A 11 -8.91 3.76 18.03
CA MET A 11 -9.91 2.69 18.05
C MET A 11 -10.29 2.29 19.49
N PRO A 12 -11.58 2.17 19.80
CA PRO A 12 -12.03 1.74 21.14
C PRO A 12 -11.55 0.33 21.50
N ASN A 13 -11.44 -0.55 20.48
CA ASN A 13 -10.85 -1.87 20.62
C ASN A 13 -9.54 -1.90 19.82
N LYS A 14 -8.42 -1.90 20.51
CA LYS A 14 -7.10 -1.96 19.86
C LYS A 14 -6.92 -3.27 19.10
N PRO A 15 -6.33 -3.24 17.90
CA PRO A 15 -6.00 -4.47 17.18
C PRO A 15 -4.97 -5.29 17.95
N LEU A 16 -5.11 -6.59 17.90
CA LEU A 16 -4.13 -7.50 18.49
C LEU A 16 -2.93 -7.64 17.54
N PRO A 17 -1.71 -7.77 18.09
CA PRO A 17 -0.54 -8.02 17.26
C PRO A 17 -0.64 -9.40 16.57
N PRO A 18 -0.01 -9.57 15.39
CA PRO A 18 0.04 -10.85 14.72
C PRO A 18 0.74 -11.91 15.61
N LEU A 19 0.31 -13.15 15.47
CA LEU A 19 0.90 -14.26 16.23
C LEU A 19 2.02 -14.91 15.44
N ASN A 20 3.10 -15.23 16.13
CA ASN A 20 4.16 -16.06 15.58
C ASN A 20 3.59 -17.47 15.27
N PRO A 21 3.70 -17.97 14.03
CA PRO A 21 3.05 -19.21 13.61
C PRO A 21 3.61 -20.46 14.31
N GLN A 22 4.80 -20.39 14.88
CA GLN A 22 5.43 -21.52 15.58
C GLN A 22 5.13 -21.50 17.07
N THR A 23 5.18 -20.33 17.70
CA THR A 23 5.06 -20.21 19.17
C THR A 23 3.66 -19.80 19.61
N HIS A 24 2.79 -19.32 18.69
CA HIS A 24 1.48 -18.75 18.95
C HIS A 24 1.50 -17.56 19.93
N LYS A 25 2.66 -16.92 20.11
CA LYS A 25 2.80 -15.72 20.92
C LYS A 25 2.69 -14.47 20.05
N PRO A 26 2.24 -13.32 20.63
CA PRO A 26 2.29 -12.04 19.94
C PRO A 26 3.71 -11.74 19.43
N MET A 27 3.79 -11.28 18.18
CA MET A 27 5.05 -10.87 17.57
C MET A 27 5.42 -9.46 18.02
N THR A 28 6.72 -9.24 18.21
CA THR A 28 7.31 -7.92 18.46
C THR A 28 7.72 -7.24 17.15
N ALA A 29 8.08 -5.97 17.21
CA ALA A 29 8.64 -5.26 16.05
C ALA A 29 9.95 -5.91 15.57
N GLU A 30 10.77 -6.40 16.51
CA GLU A 30 12.00 -7.14 16.21
C GLU A 30 11.71 -8.44 15.45
N ASP A 31 10.67 -9.18 15.86
CA ASP A 31 10.26 -10.40 15.14
C ASP A 31 9.85 -10.08 13.70
N LEU A 32 9.05 -9.02 13.51
CA LEU A 32 8.61 -8.57 12.19
C LEU A 32 9.78 -8.03 11.35
N SER A 33 10.81 -7.46 12.00
CA SER A 33 11.96 -6.87 11.31
C SER A 33 12.84 -7.88 10.59
N HIS A 34 12.67 -9.16 10.86
CA HIS A 34 13.32 -10.22 10.06
C HIS A 34 12.81 -10.24 8.59
N VAL A 35 11.64 -9.69 8.34
CA VAL A 35 11.00 -9.65 7.01
C VAL A 35 10.89 -8.22 6.50
N PHE A 36 10.37 -7.30 7.31
CA PHE A 36 10.17 -5.88 6.98
C PHE A 36 11.31 -5.02 7.52
N ASN A 37 11.39 -3.75 7.14
CA ASN A 37 12.24 -2.81 7.87
C ASN A 37 11.67 -2.58 9.29
N LEU A 38 12.55 -2.26 10.23
CA LEU A 38 12.18 -2.14 11.66
C LEU A 38 11.17 -1.01 11.90
N GLU A 39 11.32 0.11 11.19
CA GLU A 39 10.42 1.25 11.41
C GLU A 39 8.98 0.92 10.94
N CYS A 40 8.81 0.31 9.77
CA CYS A 40 7.49 -0.20 9.36
C CYS A 40 6.95 -1.26 10.33
N ALA A 41 7.81 -2.11 10.89
CA ALA A 41 7.40 -3.09 11.90
C ALA A 41 6.91 -2.43 13.21
N LYS A 42 7.54 -1.33 13.63
CA LYS A 42 7.06 -0.53 14.77
C LYS A 42 5.71 0.14 14.45
N GLN A 43 5.59 0.78 13.29
CA GLN A 43 4.35 1.41 12.84
C GLN A 43 3.19 0.42 12.68
N GLU A 44 3.49 -0.83 12.31
CA GLU A 44 2.49 -1.91 12.21
C GLU A 44 1.82 -2.19 13.56
N LEU A 45 2.60 -2.12 14.65
CA LEU A 45 2.18 -2.48 16.00
C LEU A 45 1.83 -1.25 16.87
N ASP A 46 1.98 -0.03 16.35
CA ASP A 46 1.75 1.19 17.13
C ASP A 46 0.25 1.43 17.33
N THR A 47 -0.19 1.27 18.56
CA THR A 47 -1.56 1.56 19.01
C THR A 47 -1.63 2.75 19.95
N GLU A 48 -0.53 3.51 20.14
CA GLU A 48 -0.42 4.59 21.10
C GLU A 48 -0.40 5.97 20.46
N HIS A 49 0.25 6.11 19.30
CA HIS A 49 0.45 7.41 18.65
C HIS A 49 -0.52 7.60 17.50
N ALA A 50 -1.45 8.54 17.62
CA ALA A 50 -2.43 8.86 16.57
C ALA A 50 -1.80 9.60 15.38
N TRP A 51 -0.70 10.30 15.60
CA TRP A 51 -0.01 11.07 14.56
C TRP A 51 1.44 10.66 14.47
N ILE A 52 1.87 10.28 13.28
CA ILE A 52 3.23 9.85 12.98
C ILE A 52 3.85 10.83 12.00
N ASP A 53 5.00 11.40 12.37
CA ASP A 53 5.70 12.37 11.52
C ASP A 53 6.15 11.72 10.19
N ILE A 54 5.91 12.44 9.10
CA ILE A 54 6.45 12.07 7.78
C ILE A 54 7.89 12.58 7.72
N PRO A 55 8.89 11.71 7.48
CA PRO A 55 10.27 12.16 7.33
C PRO A 55 10.41 13.26 6.26
N GLU A 56 11.24 14.26 6.50
CA GLU A 56 11.41 15.41 5.59
C GLU A 56 11.78 14.99 4.17
N ASP A 57 12.65 14.00 4.03
CA ASP A 57 13.02 13.43 2.72
C ASP A 57 11.81 12.82 1.98
N VAL A 58 10.92 12.13 2.69
CA VAL A 58 9.69 11.59 2.12
C VAL A 58 8.72 12.71 1.76
N GLN A 59 8.62 13.76 2.59
CA GLN A 59 7.80 14.94 2.28
C GLN A 59 8.31 15.62 1.01
N GLU A 60 9.63 15.79 0.86
CA GLU A 60 10.24 16.34 -0.36
C GLU A 60 9.81 15.54 -1.60
N LYS A 61 9.92 14.22 -1.56
CA LYS A 61 9.54 13.36 -2.70
C LYS A 61 8.04 13.36 -2.98
N TYR A 62 7.21 13.53 -1.95
CA TYR A 62 5.78 13.74 -2.14
C TYR A 62 5.51 15.01 -2.96
N THR A 63 6.30 16.07 -2.86
CA THR A 63 6.09 17.31 -3.64
C THR A 63 6.18 17.10 -5.15
N TYR A 64 6.78 16.00 -5.63
CA TYR A 64 6.89 15.71 -7.06
C TYR A 64 5.53 15.46 -7.73
N TYR A 65 4.49 15.10 -6.96
CA TYR A 65 3.16 14.77 -7.51
C TYR A 65 1.98 15.10 -6.60
N ARG A 66 2.22 15.48 -5.35
CA ARG A 66 1.16 15.89 -4.41
C ARG A 66 1.13 17.43 -4.29
N SER A 67 -0.04 17.98 -3.98
CA SER A 67 -1.30 17.31 -3.65
C SER A 67 -2.03 16.81 -4.90
N THR A 68 -2.63 15.62 -4.84
CA THR A 68 -3.50 15.16 -5.93
C THR A 68 -4.85 15.87 -5.91
N PRO A 69 -5.52 16.07 -7.07
CA PRO A 69 -6.74 16.83 -7.10
C PRO A 69 -7.95 16.11 -6.48
N LEU A 70 -8.80 16.87 -5.81
CA LEU A 70 -10.18 16.51 -5.52
C LEU A 70 -11.05 17.14 -6.61
N VAL A 71 -11.78 16.33 -7.35
CA VAL A 71 -12.54 16.78 -8.54
C VAL A 71 -14.01 16.51 -8.33
N ARG A 72 -14.85 17.52 -8.60
CA ARG A 72 -16.30 17.33 -8.61
C ARG A 72 -16.75 16.66 -9.91
N ALA A 73 -17.57 15.64 -9.80
CA ALA A 73 -17.98 14.78 -10.91
C ALA A 73 -19.33 15.22 -11.52
N TYR A 74 -19.43 16.47 -12.00
CA TYR A 74 -20.66 17.03 -12.56
C TYR A 74 -21.34 16.12 -13.59
N GLY A 75 -20.59 15.53 -14.53
CA GLY A 75 -21.15 14.64 -15.53
C GLY A 75 -21.74 13.36 -14.95
N LEU A 76 -21.20 12.86 -13.81
CA LEU A 76 -21.77 11.71 -13.11
C LEU A 76 -23.04 12.10 -12.35
N GLU A 77 -23.05 13.27 -11.69
CA GLU A 77 -24.23 13.81 -11.02
C GLU A 77 -25.40 13.93 -12.01
N GLU A 78 -25.16 14.50 -13.20
CA GLU A 78 -26.13 14.62 -14.27
C GLU A 78 -26.62 13.27 -14.78
N ALA A 79 -25.70 12.33 -15.05
CA ALA A 79 -26.03 11.00 -15.55
C ALA A 79 -26.89 10.17 -14.57
N LEU A 80 -26.70 10.39 -13.27
CA LEU A 80 -27.48 9.74 -12.21
C LEU A 80 -28.78 10.49 -11.89
N GLY A 81 -28.98 11.70 -12.39
CA GLY A 81 -30.13 12.56 -12.04
C GLY A 81 -30.21 12.87 -10.56
N THR A 82 -29.07 12.98 -9.86
CA THR A 82 -29.01 13.19 -8.41
C THR A 82 -28.73 14.66 -8.07
N THR A 83 -29.19 15.07 -6.89
CA THR A 83 -28.84 16.36 -6.28
C THR A 83 -27.62 16.26 -5.36
N ALA A 84 -27.09 15.04 -5.15
CA ALA A 84 -25.90 14.84 -4.35
C ALA A 84 -24.66 15.44 -5.05
N HIS A 85 -23.76 16.05 -4.27
CA HIS A 85 -22.47 16.51 -4.76
C HIS A 85 -21.47 15.36 -4.73
N ILE A 86 -21.00 14.91 -5.89
CA ILE A 86 -20.09 13.77 -6.02
C ILE A 86 -18.67 14.27 -6.29
N TYR A 87 -17.74 13.89 -5.41
CA TYR A 87 -16.32 14.20 -5.56
C TYR A 87 -15.51 12.92 -5.69
N PHE A 88 -14.42 12.97 -6.43
CA PHE A 88 -13.43 11.90 -6.42
C PHE A 88 -12.02 12.44 -6.19
N LYS A 89 -11.28 11.80 -5.31
CA LYS A 89 -9.87 12.06 -5.06
C LYS A 89 -9.05 11.32 -6.11
N ASN A 90 -8.43 12.07 -7.02
CA ASN A 90 -7.79 11.49 -8.20
C ASN A 90 -6.32 11.14 -7.94
N GLU A 91 -6.05 9.92 -7.48
CA GLU A 91 -4.70 9.38 -7.29
C GLU A 91 -4.05 8.86 -8.59
N SER A 92 -4.71 8.95 -9.74
CA SER A 92 -4.16 8.49 -11.02
C SER A 92 -3.19 9.47 -11.68
N VAL A 93 -3.11 10.70 -11.19
CA VAL A 93 -2.27 11.77 -11.78
C VAL A 93 -0.81 11.73 -11.35
N ASN A 94 -0.42 10.82 -10.46
CA ASN A 94 0.97 10.60 -10.10
C ASN A 94 1.73 9.83 -11.21
N PRO A 95 3.07 9.79 -11.20
CA PRO A 95 3.89 9.19 -12.27
C PRO A 95 3.55 7.74 -12.62
N LEU A 96 2.89 7.01 -11.70
CA LEU A 96 2.62 5.58 -11.85
C LEU A 96 1.13 5.24 -11.99
N GLY A 97 0.26 6.26 -11.94
CA GLY A 97 -1.19 6.10 -12.09
C GLY A 97 -1.84 5.29 -10.95
N SER A 98 -1.28 5.31 -9.74
CA SER A 98 -1.78 4.53 -8.60
C SER A 98 -1.35 5.14 -7.26
N HIS A 99 -2.25 5.12 -6.25
CA HIS A 99 -1.99 5.55 -4.87
C HIS A 99 -0.81 4.80 -4.20
N LYS A 100 -0.41 3.66 -4.71
CA LYS A 100 0.59 2.79 -4.07
C LYS A 100 1.95 3.44 -3.87
N ILE A 101 2.31 4.43 -4.68
CA ILE A 101 3.55 5.21 -4.54
C ILE A 101 3.65 5.88 -3.17
N ASN A 102 2.53 6.26 -2.55
CA ASN A 102 2.52 6.93 -1.25
C ASN A 102 3.11 6.06 -0.12
N SER A 103 2.99 4.73 -0.22
CA SER A 103 3.58 3.82 0.75
C SER A 103 4.93 3.26 0.28
N ALA A 104 5.18 3.19 -1.03
CA ALA A 104 6.46 2.71 -1.55
C ALA A 104 7.62 3.65 -1.15
N LEU A 105 7.40 4.96 -1.16
CA LEU A 105 8.41 5.95 -0.79
C LEU A 105 8.89 5.78 0.67
N PRO A 106 8.02 5.82 1.71
CA PRO A 106 8.50 5.65 3.08
C PRO A 106 9.08 4.27 3.34
N GLN A 107 8.54 3.19 2.77
CA GLN A 107 9.14 1.86 2.95
C GLN A 107 10.57 1.81 2.40
N CYS A 108 10.83 2.35 1.21
CA CYS A 108 12.18 2.44 0.65
C CYS A 108 13.09 3.40 1.46
N TYR A 109 12.54 4.52 1.93
CA TYR A 109 13.27 5.44 2.80
C TYR A 109 13.77 4.73 4.06
N TYR A 110 12.91 4.03 4.77
CA TYR A 110 13.28 3.33 6.00
C TYR A 110 14.26 2.18 5.74
N CYS A 111 14.09 1.39 4.68
CA CYS A 111 15.10 0.40 4.28
C CYS A 111 16.47 1.06 4.07
N LYS A 112 16.51 2.21 3.38
CA LYS A 112 17.76 2.93 3.15
C LYS A 112 18.38 3.44 4.44
N GLN A 113 17.59 3.94 5.39
CA GLN A 113 18.07 4.42 6.69
C GLN A 113 18.62 3.27 7.55
N GLU A 114 18.07 2.07 7.44
CA GLU A 114 18.55 0.87 8.13
C GLU A 114 19.82 0.27 7.49
N GLY A 115 20.26 0.80 6.34
CA GLY A 115 21.45 0.34 5.63
C GLY A 115 21.19 -0.83 4.69
N ASP A 116 19.92 -1.15 4.41
CA ASP A 116 19.58 -2.13 3.41
C ASP A 116 19.95 -1.66 2.01
N THR A 117 20.24 -2.60 1.13
CA THR A 117 20.64 -2.33 -0.25
C THR A 117 19.61 -2.85 -1.26
N ASN A 118 18.75 -3.74 -0.82
CA ASN A 118 17.80 -4.44 -1.67
C ASN A 118 16.39 -4.43 -1.06
N VAL A 119 15.40 -4.32 -1.92
CA VAL A 119 13.99 -4.53 -1.57
C VAL A 119 13.37 -5.57 -2.50
N THR A 120 12.46 -6.36 -1.97
CA THR A 120 11.74 -7.35 -2.76
C THR A 120 10.24 -7.28 -2.50
N THR A 121 9.46 -7.69 -3.49
CA THR A 121 8.01 -7.75 -3.37
C THR A 121 7.38 -8.67 -4.39
N GLU A 122 6.13 -9.00 -4.15
CA GLU A 122 5.22 -9.53 -5.15
C GLU A 122 4.42 -8.42 -5.82
N THR A 123 3.82 -8.73 -6.96
CA THR A 123 2.81 -7.88 -7.58
C THR A 123 1.83 -8.70 -8.41
N GLY A 124 0.54 -8.42 -8.29
CA GLY A 124 -0.50 -8.98 -9.14
C GLY A 124 -0.51 -8.28 -10.50
N ALA A 125 -1.30 -7.23 -10.62
CA ALA A 125 -1.45 -6.47 -11.88
C ALA A 125 -0.25 -5.56 -12.23
N GLY A 126 0.76 -5.47 -11.38
CA GLY A 126 1.99 -4.70 -11.61
C GLY A 126 2.00 -3.29 -11.02
N GLN A 127 0.92 -2.81 -10.41
CA GLN A 127 0.86 -1.45 -9.87
C GLN A 127 1.81 -1.28 -8.68
N TRP A 128 1.81 -2.24 -7.74
CA TRP A 128 2.71 -2.18 -6.59
C TRP A 128 4.16 -2.36 -7.01
N GLY A 129 4.46 -3.34 -7.85
CA GLY A 129 5.81 -3.53 -8.37
C GLY A 129 6.36 -2.29 -9.08
N ALA A 130 5.53 -1.58 -9.87
CA ALA A 130 5.94 -0.33 -10.49
C ALA A 130 6.20 0.78 -9.46
N ALA A 131 5.36 0.89 -8.43
CA ALA A 131 5.53 1.88 -7.36
C ALA A 131 6.83 1.63 -6.56
N LEU A 132 7.08 0.37 -6.20
CA LEU A 132 8.30 -0.01 -5.51
C LEU A 132 9.54 0.23 -6.37
N SER A 133 9.51 -0.17 -7.65
CA SER A 133 10.65 0.02 -8.56
C SER A 133 11.04 1.50 -8.69
N TYR A 134 10.05 2.39 -8.79
CA TYR A 134 10.28 3.83 -8.81
C TYR A 134 10.87 4.35 -7.49
N ALA A 135 10.28 3.99 -6.35
CA ALA A 135 10.75 4.41 -5.04
C ALA A 135 12.18 3.88 -4.77
N ALA A 136 12.44 2.61 -5.06
CA ALA A 136 13.76 2.01 -4.91
C ALA A 136 14.82 2.76 -5.73
N LYS A 137 14.47 3.14 -6.98
CA LYS A 137 15.37 3.96 -7.82
C LYS A 137 15.71 5.30 -7.19
N LEU A 138 14.72 5.98 -6.59
CA LEU A 138 14.93 7.27 -5.94
C LEU A 138 15.85 7.18 -4.71
N TYR A 139 15.79 6.06 -4.00
CA TYR A 139 16.63 5.82 -2.80
C TYR A 139 17.92 5.03 -3.07
N GLY A 140 18.19 4.69 -4.33
CA GLY A 140 19.40 3.94 -4.69
C GLY A 140 19.41 2.50 -4.17
N LEU A 141 18.22 1.89 -4.07
CA LEU A 141 18.03 0.48 -3.71
C LEU A 141 17.83 -0.36 -4.97
N GLU A 142 18.27 -1.61 -4.94
CA GLU A 142 17.92 -2.60 -5.94
C GLU A 142 16.54 -3.20 -5.62
N ALA A 143 15.70 -3.41 -6.64
CA ALA A 143 14.37 -3.97 -6.46
C ALA A 143 14.23 -5.29 -7.23
N ALA A 144 13.72 -6.33 -6.54
CA ALA A 144 13.36 -7.60 -7.13
C ALA A 144 11.82 -7.80 -7.02
N VAL A 145 11.15 -8.00 -8.14
CA VAL A 145 9.69 -8.08 -8.21
C VAL A 145 9.24 -9.41 -8.80
N TYR A 146 8.45 -10.14 -8.03
CA TYR A 146 7.79 -11.38 -8.46
C TYR A 146 6.37 -11.03 -8.93
N GLN A 147 6.16 -11.01 -10.24
CA GLN A 147 4.86 -10.71 -10.84
C GLN A 147 4.09 -12.00 -11.14
N VAL A 148 2.82 -12.06 -10.76
CA VAL A 148 1.95 -13.20 -11.07
C VAL A 148 1.95 -13.46 -12.58
N LYS A 149 2.33 -14.67 -13.00
CA LYS A 149 2.65 -15.02 -14.39
C LYS A 149 1.50 -14.74 -15.37
N ILE A 150 0.27 -15.07 -14.98
CA ILE A 150 -0.89 -14.80 -15.85
C ILE A 150 -1.10 -13.31 -16.09
N THR A 151 -0.98 -12.49 -15.04
CA THR A 151 -1.16 -11.04 -15.15
C THR A 151 0.01 -10.36 -15.88
N MET A 152 1.22 -10.92 -15.77
CA MET A 152 2.37 -10.47 -16.55
C MET A 152 2.14 -10.60 -18.05
N ARG A 153 1.49 -11.70 -18.48
CA ARG A 153 1.10 -11.91 -19.89
C ARG A 153 -0.02 -10.97 -20.32
N GLN A 154 -1.00 -10.71 -19.46
CA GLN A 154 -2.14 -9.83 -19.75
C GLN A 154 -1.76 -8.34 -19.78
N LYS A 155 -0.75 -7.94 -19.00
CA LYS A 155 -0.32 -6.55 -18.82
C LYS A 155 1.20 -6.39 -18.99
N PRO A 156 1.75 -6.68 -20.19
CA PRO A 156 3.21 -6.74 -20.41
C PRO A 156 3.93 -5.40 -20.18
N TYR A 157 3.25 -4.28 -20.44
CA TYR A 157 3.83 -2.94 -20.24
C TYR A 157 4.18 -2.62 -18.78
N ARG A 158 3.53 -3.27 -17.80
CA ARG A 158 3.87 -3.08 -16.39
C ARG A 158 5.28 -3.57 -16.07
N SER A 159 5.67 -4.73 -16.62
CA SER A 159 7.04 -5.23 -16.47
C SER A 159 8.08 -4.32 -17.13
N SER A 160 7.74 -3.70 -18.26
CA SER A 160 8.61 -2.74 -18.95
C SER A 160 8.84 -1.49 -18.08
N ILE A 161 7.79 -0.93 -17.48
CA ILE A 161 7.89 0.21 -16.54
C ILE A 161 8.82 -0.14 -15.36
N MET A 162 8.63 -1.29 -14.72
CA MET A 162 9.48 -1.72 -13.60
C MET A 162 10.94 -1.83 -14.00
N ARG A 163 11.24 -2.45 -15.16
CA ARG A 163 12.60 -2.56 -15.68
C ARG A 163 13.22 -1.21 -16.07
N THR A 164 12.42 -0.25 -16.54
CA THR A 164 12.89 1.12 -16.84
C THR A 164 13.41 1.79 -15.58
N PHE A 165 12.84 1.51 -14.42
CA PHE A 165 13.35 1.98 -13.12
C PHE A 165 14.48 1.10 -12.54
N GLY A 166 14.91 0.08 -13.26
CA GLY A 166 16.06 -0.77 -12.87
C GLY A 166 15.69 -2.01 -12.06
N ALA A 167 14.41 -2.30 -11.85
CA ALA A 167 14.02 -3.51 -11.13
C ALA A 167 14.23 -4.78 -11.96
N THR A 168 14.62 -5.87 -11.30
CA THR A 168 14.50 -7.22 -11.83
C THR A 168 13.05 -7.68 -11.69
N VAL A 169 12.48 -8.27 -12.74
CA VAL A 169 11.08 -8.71 -12.75
C VAL A 169 10.99 -10.13 -13.25
N GLU A 170 10.52 -11.02 -12.41
CA GLU A 170 10.32 -12.42 -12.70
C GLU A 170 8.83 -12.80 -12.66
N GLY A 171 8.43 -13.70 -13.57
CA GLY A 171 7.09 -14.29 -13.55
C GLY A 171 6.98 -15.38 -12.49
N SER A 172 6.14 -15.18 -11.48
CA SER A 172 5.87 -16.16 -10.42
C SER A 172 4.78 -17.17 -10.83
N PRO A 173 5.02 -18.50 -10.58
CA PRO A 173 6.18 -19.10 -9.96
C PRO A 173 7.42 -19.04 -10.86
N SER A 174 8.61 -18.88 -10.26
CA SER A 174 9.89 -18.76 -10.95
C SER A 174 10.82 -19.95 -10.66
N MET A 175 11.91 -20.03 -11.41
CA MET A 175 12.98 -21.02 -11.14
C MET A 175 14.11 -20.44 -10.28
N SER A 176 14.01 -19.18 -9.84
CA SER A 176 15.04 -18.53 -9.01
C SER A 176 14.91 -18.86 -7.53
N THR A 177 13.70 -19.20 -7.07
CA THR A 177 13.39 -19.49 -5.67
C THR A 177 13.09 -20.99 -5.44
N ARG A 178 13.24 -21.45 -4.20
CA ARG A 178 12.83 -22.81 -3.82
C ARG A 178 11.30 -22.94 -3.85
N ALA A 179 10.59 -21.91 -3.38
CA ALA A 179 9.12 -21.89 -3.39
C ALA A 179 8.58 -22.03 -4.82
N GLY A 180 9.10 -21.24 -5.76
CA GLY A 180 8.70 -21.30 -7.16
C GLY A 180 9.06 -22.63 -7.82
N LYS A 181 10.30 -23.15 -7.62
CA LYS A 181 10.73 -24.45 -8.13
C LYS A 181 9.81 -25.58 -7.68
N ASN A 182 9.43 -25.61 -6.40
CA ASN A 182 8.54 -26.65 -5.86
C ASN A 182 7.17 -26.66 -6.57
N ILE A 183 6.64 -25.50 -6.89
CA ILE A 183 5.36 -25.37 -7.59
C ILE A 183 5.50 -25.79 -9.06
N ILE A 184 6.52 -25.30 -9.78
CA ILE A 184 6.75 -25.64 -11.18
C ILE A 184 7.01 -27.14 -11.36
N THR A 185 7.70 -27.77 -10.41
CA THR A 185 7.95 -29.21 -10.44
C THR A 185 6.65 -30.02 -10.34
N ARG A 186 5.67 -29.54 -9.56
CA ARG A 186 4.36 -30.20 -9.42
C ARG A 186 3.41 -29.89 -10.56
N ASP A 187 3.41 -28.64 -11.03
CA ASP A 187 2.58 -28.15 -12.13
C ASP A 187 3.39 -27.16 -12.99
N PRO A 188 4.03 -27.64 -14.08
CA PRO A 188 4.80 -26.79 -14.98
C PRO A 188 4.00 -25.66 -15.65
N ASN A 189 2.68 -25.80 -15.73
CA ASN A 189 1.77 -24.84 -16.35
C ASN A 189 1.04 -23.94 -15.32
N HIS A 190 1.43 -24.00 -14.06
CA HIS A 190 0.79 -23.23 -12.99
C HIS A 190 0.71 -21.73 -13.36
N PRO A 191 -0.49 -21.10 -13.34
CA PRO A 191 -0.69 -19.72 -13.81
C PRO A 191 -0.07 -18.67 -12.88
N GLY A 192 0.34 -19.09 -11.69
CA GLY A 192 0.73 -18.22 -10.59
C GLY A 192 -0.45 -17.78 -9.74
N SER A 193 -0.15 -17.35 -8.52
CA SER A 193 -1.06 -16.70 -7.61
C SER A 193 -0.32 -15.63 -6.81
N LEU A 194 -1.07 -14.73 -6.19
CA LEU A 194 -0.45 -13.71 -5.33
C LEU A 194 0.29 -14.37 -4.15
N GLY A 195 -0.31 -15.38 -3.53
CA GLY A 195 0.32 -16.13 -2.43
C GLY A 195 1.64 -16.81 -2.83
N THR A 196 1.71 -17.36 -4.06
CA THR A 196 2.97 -17.90 -4.59
C THR A 196 4.03 -16.82 -4.71
N ALA A 197 3.68 -15.68 -5.32
CA ALA A 197 4.60 -14.57 -5.50
C ALA A 197 5.06 -13.96 -4.16
N ILE A 198 4.18 -13.90 -3.16
CA ILE A 198 4.54 -13.52 -1.78
C ILE A 198 5.59 -14.48 -1.21
N SER A 199 5.36 -15.79 -1.34
CA SER A 199 6.31 -16.81 -0.82
C SER A 199 7.70 -16.67 -1.44
N GLU A 200 7.78 -16.37 -2.73
CA GLU A 200 9.04 -16.14 -3.43
C GLU A 200 9.74 -14.86 -2.97
N ALA A 201 9.00 -13.76 -2.83
CA ALA A 201 9.52 -12.49 -2.37
C ALA A 201 10.02 -12.58 -0.91
N VAL A 202 9.25 -13.20 -0.02
CA VAL A 202 9.65 -13.42 1.38
C VAL A 202 10.87 -14.33 1.47
N GLU A 203 10.94 -15.40 0.65
CA GLU A 203 12.13 -16.25 0.59
C GLU A 203 13.38 -15.45 0.24
N LEU A 204 13.31 -14.57 -0.76
CA LEU A 204 14.44 -13.72 -1.14
C LEU A 204 14.83 -12.77 0.00
N ALA A 205 13.86 -12.11 0.64
CA ALA A 205 14.13 -11.20 1.76
C ALA A 205 14.83 -11.89 2.92
N THR A 206 14.39 -13.12 3.26
CA THR A 206 14.91 -13.85 4.42
C THR A 206 16.22 -14.60 4.15
N THR A 207 16.61 -14.77 2.89
CA THR A 207 17.83 -15.48 2.49
C THR A 207 18.94 -14.56 1.97
N THR A 208 18.63 -13.29 1.75
CA THR A 208 19.60 -12.32 1.20
C THR A 208 19.89 -11.24 2.25
N PRO A 209 21.13 -11.14 2.76
CA PRO A 209 21.51 -10.08 3.69
C PRO A 209 21.26 -8.68 3.09
N GLY A 210 20.74 -7.75 3.88
CA GLY A 210 20.43 -6.39 3.45
C GLY A 210 19.26 -6.29 2.46
N CYS A 211 18.38 -7.31 2.44
CA CYS A 211 17.16 -7.31 1.65
C CYS A 211 15.92 -7.34 2.54
N LYS A 212 14.97 -6.47 2.30
CA LYS A 212 13.68 -6.42 3.00
C LYS A 212 12.52 -6.64 2.05
N TYR A 213 11.51 -7.33 2.57
CA TYR A 213 10.23 -7.46 1.89
C TYR A 213 9.39 -6.19 2.11
N THR A 214 8.75 -5.73 1.05
CA THR A 214 7.86 -4.57 1.08
C THR A 214 6.48 -4.97 0.58
N LEU A 215 5.43 -4.36 1.12
CA LEU A 215 4.06 -4.74 0.82
C LEU A 215 3.19 -3.54 0.44
N GLY A 216 2.38 -3.68 -0.61
CA GLY A 216 1.60 -2.59 -1.17
C GLY A 216 0.18 -2.44 -0.62
N SER A 217 -0.22 -3.25 0.34
CA SER A 217 -1.53 -3.23 0.99
C SER A 217 -1.55 -4.16 2.20
N VAL A 218 -2.71 -4.41 2.81
CA VAL A 218 -3.01 -5.38 3.86
C VAL A 218 -2.57 -4.96 5.26
N LEU A 219 -1.37 -4.44 5.42
CA LEU A 219 -0.77 -4.12 6.72
C LEU A 219 -1.11 -2.70 7.18
N ASN A 220 -1.09 -2.50 8.51
CA ASN A 220 -1.46 -1.23 9.14
C ASN A 220 -0.51 -0.10 8.76
N HIS A 221 0.81 -0.34 8.70
CA HIS A 221 1.77 0.68 8.27
C HIS A 221 1.53 1.12 6.82
N VAL A 222 1.04 0.22 5.95
CA VAL A 222 0.67 0.60 4.58
C VAL A 222 -0.57 1.49 4.59
N ALA A 223 -1.60 1.13 5.35
CA ALA A 223 -2.80 1.95 5.49
C ALA A 223 -2.47 3.32 6.11
N LEU A 224 -1.59 3.36 7.12
CA LEU A 224 -1.05 4.58 7.74
C LEU A 224 -0.45 5.52 6.67
N HIS A 225 0.51 5.04 5.88
CA HIS A 225 1.14 5.85 4.82
C HIS A 225 0.15 6.38 3.79
N GLN A 226 -0.93 5.65 3.53
CA GLN A 226 -1.97 6.08 2.59
C GLN A 226 -2.89 7.16 3.15
N THR A 227 -2.92 7.40 4.46
CA THR A 227 -3.80 8.42 5.06
C THR A 227 -3.52 9.84 4.58
N ILE A 228 -2.37 10.08 3.96
CA ILE A 228 -2.09 11.35 3.26
C ILE A 228 -3.18 11.70 2.23
N ILE A 229 -3.84 10.70 1.63
CA ILE A 229 -4.93 10.86 0.66
C ILE A 229 -6.13 11.53 1.33
N GLY A 230 -6.60 10.96 2.44
CA GLY A 230 -7.76 11.47 3.18
C GLY A 230 -7.47 12.80 3.88
N LEU A 231 -6.25 12.97 4.42
CA LEU A 231 -5.83 14.24 5.04
C LEU A 231 -5.80 15.39 4.04
N GLU A 232 -5.40 15.15 2.79
CA GLU A 232 -5.53 16.15 1.73
C GLU A 232 -6.99 16.36 1.31
N ALA A 233 -7.74 15.26 1.12
CA ALA A 233 -9.15 15.33 0.72
C ALA A 233 -9.97 16.13 1.73
N GLU A 234 -9.73 15.96 3.03
CA GLU A 234 -10.40 16.74 4.08
C GLU A 234 -10.16 18.23 3.93
N LYS A 235 -8.91 18.66 3.71
CA LYS A 235 -8.59 20.07 3.48
C LYS A 235 -9.21 20.61 2.19
N GLN A 236 -9.24 19.80 1.15
CA GLN A 236 -9.83 20.17 -0.13
C GLN A 236 -11.36 20.28 -0.03
N MET A 237 -12.03 19.41 0.74
CA MET A 237 -13.46 19.53 1.04
C MET A 237 -13.77 20.81 1.84
N GLN A 238 -12.93 21.16 2.82
CA GLN A 238 -13.04 22.42 3.56
C GLN A 238 -12.91 23.63 2.64
N MET A 239 -11.98 23.60 1.66
CA MET A 239 -11.84 24.66 0.66
C MET A 239 -13.06 24.77 -0.25
N ALA A 240 -13.76 23.66 -0.52
CA ALA A 240 -15.03 23.65 -1.25
C ALA A 240 -16.22 24.11 -0.40
N GLY A 241 -16.03 24.30 0.91
CA GLY A 241 -17.11 24.67 1.84
C GLY A 241 -18.05 23.51 2.15
N GLU A 242 -17.60 22.27 1.96
CA GLU A 242 -18.40 21.04 2.11
C GLU A 242 -17.74 20.02 3.03
N TYR A 243 -18.53 19.05 3.47
CA TYR A 243 -18.06 17.88 4.23
C TYR A 243 -18.83 16.65 3.74
N PRO A 244 -18.19 15.46 3.59
CA PRO A 244 -18.86 14.31 3.00
C PRO A 244 -19.84 13.65 3.98
N ASP A 245 -21.06 13.38 3.50
CA ASP A 245 -22.03 12.52 4.17
C ASP A 245 -21.65 11.04 4.01
N GLN A 246 -21.02 10.71 2.87
CA GLN A 246 -20.57 9.35 2.54
C GLN A 246 -19.14 9.38 2.00
N VAL A 247 -18.33 8.43 2.41
CA VAL A 247 -16.99 8.16 1.85
C VAL A 247 -16.98 6.74 1.29
N ILE A 248 -16.78 6.64 -0.03
CA ILE A 248 -16.83 5.37 -0.76
C ILE A 248 -15.45 5.09 -1.34
N ALA A 249 -14.89 3.91 -1.08
CA ALA A 249 -13.62 3.51 -1.67
C ALA A 249 -13.54 2.01 -1.91
N CYS A 250 -12.70 1.59 -2.86
CA CYS A 250 -12.52 0.17 -3.14
C CYS A 250 -11.73 -0.51 -2.02
N PHE A 251 -12.14 -1.73 -1.70
CA PHE A 251 -11.55 -2.56 -0.67
C PHE A 251 -11.00 -3.87 -1.25
N GLY A 252 -9.75 -3.83 -1.70
CA GLY A 252 -8.99 -5.03 -2.04
C GLY A 252 -8.21 -5.52 -0.81
N GLY A 253 -6.94 -5.10 -0.67
CA GLY A 253 -6.16 -5.30 0.56
C GLY A 253 -6.37 -4.20 1.62
N GLY A 254 -7.29 -3.27 1.43
CA GLY A 254 -7.66 -2.24 2.41
C GLY A 254 -6.93 -0.90 2.27
N SER A 255 -5.79 -0.82 1.60
CA SER A 255 -4.97 0.42 1.56
C SER A 255 -5.62 1.60 0.85
N ASN A 256 -6.45 1.36 -0.16
CA ASN A 256 -7.21 2.41 -0.84
C ASN A 256 -8.30 2.97 0.07
N PHE A 257 -9.10 2.08 0.66
CA PHE A 257 -10.15 2.46 1.60
C PHE A 257 -9.57 3.16 2.83
N GLY A 258 -8.60 2.53 3.51
CA GLY A 258 -8.00 3.10 4.73
C GLY A 258 -7.34 4.45 4.48
N GLY A 259 -6.64 4.59 3.36
CA GLY A 259 -5.99 5.85 2.99
C GLY A 259 -6.94 7.03 2.82
N LEU A 260 -8.12 6.79 2.25
CA LEU A 260 -9.15 7.82 2.09
C LEU A 260 -10.01 7.97 3.35
N ALA A 261 -10.49 6.87 3.92
CA ALA A 261 -11.54 6.88 4.93
C ALA A 261 -11.05 7.18 6.37
N PHE A 262 -9.88 6.67 6.77
CA PHE A 262 -9.43 6.77 8.16
C PHE A 262 -9.32 8.21 8.68
N PRO A 263 -8.80 9.20 7.94
CA PRO A 263 -8.82 10.58 8.39
C PRO A 263 -10.22 11.15 8.66
N PHE A 264 -11.23 10.76 7.88
CA PHE A 264 -12.62 11.14 8.12
C PHE A 264 -13.25 10.34 9.27
N MET A 265 -12.89 9.06 9.44
CA MET A 265 -13.40 8.21 10.53
C MET A 265 -13.06 8.77 11.91
N ARG A 266 -11.93 9.48 12.06
CA ARG A 266 -11.58 10.08 13.36
C ARG A 266 -12.67 11.03 13.90
N HIS A 267 -13.36 11.75 13.00
CA HIS A 267 -14.45 12.64 13.38
C HIS A 267 -15.71 11.89 13.84
N ASN A 268 -15.93 10.67 13.31
CA ASN A 268 -16.98 9.80 13.85
C ASN A 268 -16.57 9.22 15.20
N LEU A 269 -15.30 8.84 15.37
CA LEU A 269 -14.77 8.32 16.64
C LEU A 269 -14.83 9.36 17.75
N SER A 270 -14.59 10.64 17.43
CA SER A 270 -14.73 11.76 18.38
C SER A 270 -16.17 12.20 18.61
N GLY A 271 -17.13 11.72 17.83
CA GLY A 271 -18.53 12.13 17.89
C GLY A 271 -18.85 13.47 17.21
N GLU A 272 -17.90 14.05 16.49
CA GLU A 272 -18.09 15.34 15.80
C GLU A 272 -18.92 15.23 14.52
N LYS A 273 -18.84 14.08 13.84
CA LYS A 273 -19.49 13.83 12.56
C LYS A 273 -20.14 12.44 12.55
N ASN A 274 -21.03 12.23 11.56
CA ASN A 274 -21.71 10.95 11.33
C ASN A 274 -21.65 10.62 9.84
N THR A 275 -20.43 10.46 9.29
CA THR A 275 -20.21 10.06 7.91
C THR A 275 -20.42 8.56 7.75
N GLU A 276 -21.10 8.16 6.69
CA GLU A 276 -21.19 6.75 6.30
C GLU A 276 -19.95 6.33 5.50
N PHE A 277 -19.39 5.15 5.82
CA PHE A 277 -18.22 4.62 5.13
C PHE A 277 -18.58 3.33 4.39
N ILE A 278 -18.34 3.33 3.07
CA ILE A 278 -18.70 2.21 2.19
C ILE A 278 -17.44 1.62 1.58
N ALA A 279 -17.11 0.41 1.99
CA ALA A 279 -16.03 -0.38 1.42
C ALA A 279 -16.57 -1.21 0.23
N ALA A 280 -16.22 -0.82 -0.99
CA ALA A 280 -16.71 -1.47 -2.20
C ALA A 280 -15.74 -2.57 -2.66
N GLU A 281 -16.23 -3.78 -2.82
CA GLU A 281 -15.48 -4.94 -3.30
C GLU A 281 -16.21 -5.68 -4.42
N PRO A 282 -15.53 -6.51 -5.25
CA PRO A 282 -16.18 -7.22 -6.34
C PRO A 282 -17.08 -8.34 -5.81
N GLU A 283 -18.31 -8.42 -6.31
CA GLU A 283 -19.26 -9.48 -5.99
C GLU A 283 -18.71 -10.89 -6.29
N SER A 284 -17.89 -11.02 -7.32
CA SER A 284 -17.29 -12.29 -7.71
C SER A 284 -16.25 -12.84 -6.73
N CYS A 285 -15.78 -12.03 -5.79
CA CYS A 285 -14.80 -12.41 -4.80
C CYS A 285 -14.95 -11.55 -3.52
N PRO A 286 -16.06 -11.71 -2.79
CA PRO A 286 -16.30 -10.96 -1.55
C PRO A 286 -15.34 -11.43 -0.44
N LYS A 287 -15.09 -10.56 0.51
CA LYS A 287 -14.27 -10.83 1.71
C LYS A 287 -15.13 -11.05 2.94
#